data_d30e011f1604df0b9dd19c2766d6b4c2
#
_entry.id   d30e011f1604df0b9dd19c2766d6b4c2
#
_cell.length_a   1.000
_cell.length_b   1.000
_cell.length_c   1.000
_cell.angle_alpha   90.00
_cell.angle_beta   90.00
_cell.angle_gamma   90.00
#
_symmetry.space_group_name_H-M   'P 1'
#
loop_
_entity.id
_entity.type
_entity.pdbx_description
1 polymer ?
#
loop_
_entity_poly.entity_id
_entity_poly.type
_entity_poly.pdbx_seq_one_letter_code
_entity_poly.pdbx_strand_id
1 'polypeptide(L)'
;APECTFAMATSSNIHNCIANNDGGGVINHGTFQMHGGTISACTTVAFGGGGVCNKGTFIMSDGMIKGCTSPDGQYASGGGVRNSNQFTMTGGTIGDPDNENDASHVYNTSSQETTLTISGNAKIYTDVTNVGILNADGGKMAGTVTNGNEYGTGTITGSEGAADSTEFQGKVTNNGTIRKGTFTNEVINESSGAIIDGTFTGTITNIDGTISGGDFSQANLSGTLVITFDPDNGDQSITQKVNWSKDGVTLTAPDPVPTKEGHGIEGWYYDNNGTETKWDFDTDTVKCTMTLKAKWTKNTTPIIPGNNTSNIVEQYKTDDSSSGEQTDREVPSPVVKNTTSYLTYTVQAGDTLWKIARKYNCSITGIMVANSDRIKNPNRIHAGWQLKIPQSGAPITGGTPDAVLPENKKSGIYIVRQGDTLWKIARKYGCSVAEIISLNRELIRNPALIYSGWELKVPQD
;
A
#
# COMPACT_ATOMS: atom_id res chain seq x y z
N ALA A 1 41.22 3.93 -25.85
CA ALA A 1 42.50 3.33 -25.41
C ALA A 1 42.39 1.84 -25.67
N PRO A 2 43.49 1.13 -26.06
CA PRO A 2 43.45 -0.32 -26.13
C PRO A 2 43.02 -0.87 -24.76
N GLU A 3 42.21 -1.89 -24.75
CA GLU A 3 41.75 -2.57 -23.54
C GLU A 3 42.95 -3.20 -22.80
N CYS A 4 43.48 -2.47 -21.83
CA CYS A 4 44.57 -3.00 -21.01
C CYS A 4 44.00 -4.01 -20.01
N THR A 5 44.56 -5.20 -19.95
CA THR A 5 44.27 -6.22 -18.94
C THR A 5 45.39 -6.25 -17.90
N PHE A 6 45.01 -6.15 -16.62
CA PHE A 6 45.89 -6.40 -15.50
C PHE A 6 45.44 -7.69 -14.81
N ALA A 7 46.33 -8.64 -14.63
CA ALA A 7 46.03 -9.91 -13.96
C ALA A 7 46.85 -10.07 -12.68
N MET A 8 46.20 -10.47 -11.59
CA MET A 8 46.81 -10.73 -10.31
C MET A 8 46.76 -12.23 -10.01
N ALA A 9 47.92 -12.85 -9.78
CA ALA A 9 48.07 -14.30 -9.54
C ALA A 9 48.05 -14.65 -8.04
N THR A 10 48.01 -15.91 -7.70
CA THR A 10 47.85 -16.47 -6.36
C THR A 10 48.84 -15.97 -5.30
N SER A 11 50.06 -15.65 -5.70
CA SER A 11 51.10 -15.16 -4.77
C SER A 11 51.32 -13.65 -4.77
N SER A 12 50.46 -12.93 -5.51
CA SER A 12 50.58 -11.47 -5.64
C SER A 12 49.99 -10.77 -4.42
N ASN A 13 50.64 -9.71 -3.96
CA ASN A 13 50.14 -8.87 -2.84
C ASN A 13 50.22 -7.40 -3.21
N ILE A 14 49.14 -6.69 -2.95
CA ILE A 14 49.05 -5.23 -2.94
C ILE A 14 48.64 -4.84 -1.53
N HIS A 15 49.52 -4.12 -0.80
CA HIS A 15 49.21 -3.81 0.58
C HIS A 15 49.77 -2.45 1.01
N ASN A 16 49.11 -1.84 2.02
CA ASN A 16 49.49 -0.57 2.61
C ASN A 16 49.61 0.60 1.61
N CYS A 17 48.83 0.53 0.55
CA CYS A 17 48.81 1.58 -0.47
C CYS A 17 47.86 2.71 -0.05
N ILE A 18 48.29 3.95 -0.26
CA ILE A 18 47.48 5.15 0.06
C ILE A 18 47.34 5.97 -1.21
N ALA A 19 46.10 6.27 -1.59
CA ALA A 19 45.79 7.15 -2.69
C ALA A 19 45.05 8.40 -2.18
N ASN A 20 45.31 9.56 -2.77
CA ASN A 20 44.60 10.79 -2.43
C ASN A 20 43.16 10.81 -2.96
N ASN A 21 42.91 10.08 -4.04
CA ASN A 21 41.60 9.97 -4.70
C ASN A 21 41.15 8.52 -4.75
N ASP A 22 40.68 8.05 -5.89
CA ASP A 22 40.15 6.69 -6.11
C ASP A 22 41.27 5.62 -6.11
N GLY A 23 40.93 4.40 -5.64
CA GLY A 23 41.71 3.21 -5.84
C GLY A 23 43.01 3.17 -5.02
N GLY A 24 42.93 3.02 -3.71
CA GLY A 24 44.09 2.90 -2.84
C GLY A 24 45.05 1.80 -3.28
N GLY A 25 44.56 0.60 -3.53
CA GLY A 25 45.29 -0.52 -4.11
C GLY A 25 45.30 -0.52 -5.63
N VAL A 26 44.11 -0.50 -6.25
CA VAL A 26 43.91 -0.59 -7.70
C VAL A 26 42.85 0.41 -8.15
N ILE A 27 43.15 1.19 -9.21
CA ILE A 27 42.13 1.87 -10.01
C ILE A 27 42.06 1.19 -11.36
N ASN A 28 40.88 0.65 -11.73
CA ASN A 28 40.68 -0.10 -12.97
C ASN A 28 39.80 0.68 -13.94
N HIS A 29 40.35 1.02 -15.12
CA HIS A 29 39.63 1.59 -16.23
C HIS A 29 39.51 0.61 -17.44
N GLY A 30 40.25 -0.52 -17.40
CA GLY A 30 40.25 -1.56 -18.41
C GLY A 30 39.66 -2.85 -17.85
N THR A 31 40.40 -3.96 -18.00
CA THR A 31 40.03 -5.26 -17.40
C THR A 31 41.00 -5.60 -16.27
N PHE A 32 40.49 -5.79 -15.05
CA PHE A 32 41.24 -6.32 -13.93
C PHE A 32 40.78 -7.76 -13.65
N GLN A 33 41.72 -8.70 -13.65
CA GLN A 33 41.47 -10.11 -13.35
C GLN A 33 42.24 -10.50 -12.09
N MET A 34 41.52 -10.91 -11.05
CA MET A 34 42.13 -11.42 -9.82
C MET A 34 41.88 -12.92 -9.72
N HIS A 35 42.93 -13.68 -10.02
CA HIS A 35 42.92 -15.13 -9.98
C HIS A 35 43.48 -15.71 -8.65
N GLY A 36 43.76 -14.81 -7.70
CA GLY A 36 44.30 -15.12 -6.39
C GLY A 36 45.08 -13.91 -5.84
N GLY A 37 45.80 -14.14 -4.75
CA GLY A 37 46.56 -13.11 -4.07
C GLY A 37 45.74 -12.26 -3.11
N THR A 38 46.34 -11.20 -2.57
CA THR A 38 45.70 -10.38 -1.55
C THR A 38 45.84 -8.88 -1.84
N ILE A 39 44.76 -8.15 -1.69
CA ILE A 39 44.75 -6.70 -1.61
C ILE A 39 44.36 -6.34 -0.19
N SER A 40 45.27 -5.70 0.57
CA SER A 40 45.03 -5.47 2.02
C SER A 40 45.54 -4.14 2.55
N ALA A 41 44.88 -3.63 3.56
CA ALA A 41 45.27 -2.41 4.28
C ALA A 41 45.54 -1.21 3.31
N CYS A 42 44.82 -1.15 2.21
CA CYS A 42 44.90 -0.05 1.27
C CYS A 42 43.82 1.01 1.55
N THR A 43 44.16 2.28 1.37
CA THR A 43 43.30 3.39 1.82
C THR A 43 43.20 4.46 0.76
N THR A 44 42.01 5.03 0.61
CA THR A 44 41.81 6.31 -0.08
C THR A 44 41.54 7.43 0.91
N VAL A 45 41.99 8.65 0.60
CA VAL A 45 41.84 9.82 1.49
C VAL A 45 40.56 10.61 1.13
N ALA A 46 40.11 10.62 -0.13
CA ALA A 46 39.01 11.45 -0.58
C ALA A 46 37.80 10.68 -1.12
N PHE A 47 37.95 9.72 -1.99
CA PHE A 47 36.85 8.99 -2.65
C PHE A 47 37.07 7.47 -2.63
N GLY A 48 35.98 6.72 -2.77
CA GLY A 48 35.91 5.31 -2.49
C GLY A 48 36.69 4.35 -3.37
N GLY A 49 36.84 3.12 -2.89
CA GLY A 49 37.61 2.04 -3.44
C GLY A 49 38.98 1.93 -2.77
N GLY A 50 39.03 1.82 -1.44
CA GLY A 50 40.29 1.67 -0.70
C GLY A 50 41.14 0.53 -1.25
N GLY A 51 40.54 -0.65 -1.45
CA GLY A 51 41.16 -1.77 -2.14
C GLY A 51 41.15 -1.56 -3.66
N VAL A 52 39.93 -1.52 -4.25
CA VAL A 52 39.72 -1.45 -5.70
C VAL A 52 38.64 -0.40 -6.04
N CYS A 53 38.99 0.55 -6.91
CA CYS A 53 38.03 1.39 -7.61
C CYS A 53 37.85 0.88 -9.02
N ASN A 54 36.71 0.23 -9.30
CA ASN A 54 36.41 -0.33 -10.60
C ASN A 54 35.56 0.59 -11.46
N LYS A 55 36.13 1.09 -12.55
CA LYS A 55 35.47 1.89 -13.60
C LYS A 55 35.44 1.16 -14.95
N GLY A 56 35.96 -0.07 -14.98
CA GLY A 56 36.00 -0.96 -16.12
C GLY A 56 35.39 -2.33 -15.78
N THR A 57 36.01 -3.41 -16.25
CA THR A 57 35.58 -4.77 -15.92
C THR A 57 36.52 -5.35 -14.86
N PHE A 58 35.96 -5.78 -13.71
CA PHE A 58 36.67 -6.49 -12.67
C PHE A 58 36.14 -7.93 -12.57
N ILE A 59 37.04 -8.91 -12.68
CA ILE A 59 36.72 -10.33 -12.56
C ILE A 59 37.57 -10.90 -11.44
N MET A 60 36.90 -11.42 -10.40
CA MET A 60 37.54 -12.07 -9.26
C MET A 60 37.14 -13.54 -9.23
N SER A 61 38.07 -14.44 -9.53
CA SER A 61 37.85 -15.88 -9.46
C SER A 61 38.41 -16.53 -8.20
N ASP A 62 39.37 -15.87 -7.55
CA ASP A 62 39.94 -16.26 -6.27
C ASP A 62 40.70 -15.07 -5.64
N GLY A 63 41.22 -15.23 -4.41
CA GLY A 63 41.98 -14.21 -3.69
C GLY A 63 41.19 -13.51 -2.60
N MET A 64 41.79 -12.48 -2.01
CA MET A 64 41.19 -11.78 -0.86
C MET A 64 41.40 -10.28 -0.92
N ILE A 65 40.35 -9.53 -0.63
CA ILE A 65 40.39 -8.08 -0.42
C ILE A 65 39.95 -7.80 1.03
N LYS A 66 40.85 -7.28 1.88
CA LYS A 66 40.58 -7.10 3.32
C LYS A 66 41.28 -5.92 3.97
N GLY A 67 40.72 -5.41 5.06
CA GLY A 67 41.30 -4.32 5.86
C GLY A 67 41.48 -3.04 5.07
N CYS A 68 40.81 -2.89 3.93
CA CYS A 68 40.88 -1.71 3.09
C CYS A 68 39.84 -0.67 3.52
N THR A 69 40.21 0.60 3.49
CA THR A 69 39.40 1.68 4.04
C THR A 69 39.23 2.83 3.05
N SER A 70 38.14 3.53 3.20
CA SER A 70 37.88 4.81 2.57
C SER A 70 37.18 5.72 3.60
N PRO A 71 37.34 7.06 3.51
CA PRO A 71 36.70 7.92 4.49
C PRO A 71 35.18 7.79 4.43
N ASP A 72 34.55 7.69 5.61
CA ASP A 72 33.11 7.78 5.79
C ASP A 72 32.68 9.22 5.47
N GLY A 73 32.22 9.46 4.25
CA GLY A 73 31.82 10.78 3.80
C GLY A 73 30.58 10.74 2.90
N GLN A 74 30.04 11.91 2.59
CA GLN A 74 28.79 12.17 1.84
C GLN A 74 28.65 11.44 0.49
N TYR A 75 29.69 10.75 0.02
CA TYR A 75 29.67 9.94 -1.20
C TYR A 75 30.05 8.52 -0.82
N ALA A 76 29.05 7.64 -0.79
CA ALA A 76 29.20 6.25 -0.43
C ALA A 76 30.47 5.63 -1.04
N SER A 77 31.37 5.24 -0.20
CA SER A 77 32.70 4.81 -0.55
C SER A 77 32.85 3.34 -0.15
N GLY A 78 33.23 2.49 -1.12
CA GLY A 78 33.54 1.09 -0.82
C GLY A 78 34.95 0.98 -0.27
N GLY A 79 35.11 0.74 1.04
CA GLY A 79 36.42 0.51 1.64
C GLY A 79 37.20 -0.57 0.88
N GLY A 80 36.56 -1.74 0.64
CA GLY A 80 37.10 -2.81 -0.17
C GLY A 80 37.01 -2.53 -1.67
N VAL A 81 35.76 -2.43 -2.16
CA VAL A 81 35.50 -2.25 -3.60
C VAL A 81 34.44 -1.17 -3.82
N ARG A 82 34.77 -0.19 -4.65
CA ARG A 82 33.79 0.67 -5.28
C ARG A 82 33.61 0.25 -6.73
N ASN A 83 32.44 -0.28 -7.04
CA ASN A 83 32.11 -0.69 -8.40
C ASN A 83 31.24 0.36 -9.12
N SER A 84 31.73 0.84 -10.24
CA SER A 84 31.01 1.80 -11.09
C SER A 84 30.77 1.28 -12.51
N ASN A 85 31.04 0.00 -12.77
CA ASN A 85 30.77 -0.66 -14.04
C ASN A 85 30.50 -2.16 -13.78
N GLN A 86 31.25 -3.08 -14.34
CA GLN A 86 31.03 -4.51 -14.22
C GLN A 86 32.00 -5.14 -13.23
N PHE A 87 31.47 -5.76 -12.19
CA PHE A 87 32.23 -6.59 -11.26
C PHE A 87 31.60 -7.99 -11.18
N THR A 88 32.37 -8.99 -11.58
CA THR A 88 31.95 -10.41 -11.49
C THR A 88 32.85 -11.14 -10.51
N MET A 89 32.22 -11.75 -9.52
CA MET A 89 32.89 -12.54 -8.50
C MET A 89 32.40 -13.98 -8.56
N THR A 90 33.27 -14.92 -8.99
CA THR A 90 32.96 -16.36 -9.09
C THR A 90 33.59 -17.16 -7.95
N GLY A 91 34.53 -16.55 -7.24
CA GLY A 91 35.24 -17.10 -6.10
C GLY A 91 36.00 -16.01 -5.36
N GLY A 92 36.76 -16.40 -4.37
CA GLY A 92 37.50 -15.46 -3.51
C GLY A 92 36.65 -14.82 -2.42
N THR A 93 37.24 -13.88 -1.71
CA THR A 93 36.68 -13.30 -0.49
C THR A 93 36.88 -11.80 -0.43
N ILE A 94 35.83 -11.07 -0.04
CA ILE A 94 35.92 -9.66 0.36
C ILE A 94 35.54 -9.58 1.82
N GLY A 95 36.39 -8.90 2.60
CA GLY A 95 36.35 -8.89 4.08
C GLY A 95 37.13 -10.05 4.69
N ASP A 96 37.50 -9.88 5.94
CA ASP A 96 38.20 -10.88 6.74
C ASP A 96 37.17 -11.67 7.56
N PRO A 97 36.98 -12.98 7.31
CA PRO A 97 36.01 -13.79 8.05
C PRO A 97 36.28 -13.86 9.55
N ASP A 98 37.51 -13.60 9.96
CA ASP A 98 37.96 -13.61 11.38
C ASP A 98 37.89 -12.21 12.01
N ASN A 99 37.50 -11.17 11.28
CA ASN A 99 37.38 -9.78 11.74
C ASN A 99 36.06 -9.17 11.35
N GLU A 100 35.07 -9.23 12.24
CA GLU A 100 33.73 -8.65 12.03
C GLU A 100 33.72 -7.12 11.81
N ASN A 101 34.81 -6.44 12.19
CA ASN A 101 34.99 -5.00 12.00
C ASN A 101 35.84 -4.65 10.78
N ASP A 102 35.94 -5.58 9.80
CA ASP A 102 36.65 -5.29 8.56
C ASP A 102 35.89 -4.22 7.73
N ALA A 103 36.57 -3.09 7.53
CA ALA A 103 36.03 -1.94 6.81
C ALA A 103 36.03 -2.08 5.29
N SER A 104 36.29 -3.27 4.75
CA SER A 104 36.35 -3.53 3.30
C SER A 104 34.98 -3.57 2.63
N HIS A 105 34.14 -2.58 2.88
CA HIS A 105 32.80 -2.47 2.31
C HIS A 105 32.78 -2.55 0.79
N VAL A 106 31.71 -3.09 0.22
CA VAL A 106 31.45 -3.08 -1.23
C VAL A 106 30.36 -2.05 -1.53
N TYR A 107 30.65 -1.11 -2.41
CA TYR A 107 29.68 -0.16 -2.92
C TYR A 107 29.45 -0.34 -4.41
N ASN A 108 28.24 -0.77 -4.78
CA ASN A 108 27.81 -0.93 -6.17
C ASN A 108 26.95 0.28 -6.57
N THR A 109 27.51 1.15 -7.45
CA THR A 109 26.93 2.48 -7.72
C THR A 109 25.67 2.43 -8.60
N SER A 110 25.02 3.58 -8.79
CA SER A 110 23.69 3.72 -9.41
C SER A 110 23.69 3.89 -10.94
N SER A 111 24.82 3.73 -11.66
CA SER A 111 24.74 3.82 -13.13
C SER A 111 23.96 2.63 -13.71
N GLN A 112 23.23 2.86 -14.81
CA GLN A 112 22.38 1.83 -15.44
C GLN A 112 23.14 0.59 -15.92
N GLU A 113 24.46 0.72 -16.11
CA GLU A 113 25.34 -0.38 -16.54
C GLU A 113 26.13 -1.01 -15.39
N THR A 114 25.98 -0.49 -14.17
CA THR A 114 26.71 -1.00 -13.01
C THR A 114 26.11 -2.32 -12.52
N THR A 115 26.88 -3.38 -12.65
CA THR A 115 26.51 -4.71 -12.18
C THR A 115 27.56 -5.26 -11.22
N LEU A 116 27.07 -5.88 -10.15
CA LEU A 116 27.82 -6.77 -9.27
C LEU A 116 27.23 -8.16 -9.40
N THR A 117 27.96 -9.11 -9.97
CA THR A 117 27.54 -10.51 -10.09
C THR A 117 28.26 -11.37 -9.07
N ILE A 118 27.52 -12.06 -8.23
CA ILE A 118 28.04 -13.02 -7.24
C ILE A 118 27.59 -14.41 -7.66
N SER A 119 28.56 -15.33 -7.81
CA SER A 119 28.28 -16.71 -8.21
C SER A 119 29.32 -17.67 -7.63
N GLY A 120 29.11 -18.97 -7.85
CA GLY A 120 30.05 -20.00 -7.46
C GLY A 120 30.37 -20.01 -5.96
N ASN A 121 31.67 -19.95 -5.62
CA ASN A 121 32.16 -19.99 -4.24
C ASN A 121 32.52 -18.60 -3.67
N ALA A 122 32.09 -17.53 -4.32
CA ALA A 122 32.34 -16.16 -3.87
C ALA A 122 31.76 -15.89 -2.48
N LYS A 123 32.50 -15.13 -1.65
CA LYS A 123 32.08 -14.78 -0.29
C LYS A 123 32.34 -13.32 0.01
N ILE A 124 31.32 -12.64 0.55
CA ILE A 124 31.44 -11.27 1.05
C ILE A 124 31.06 -11.27 2.53
N TYR A 125 32.02 -10.95 3.40
CA TYR A 125 31.83 -10.93 4.85
C TYR A 125 31.57 -9.54 5.39
N THR A 126 31.72 -8.50 4.58
CA THR A 126 31.54 -7.10 4.94
C THR A 126 30.25 -6.55 4.38
N ASP A 127 29.91 -5.33 4.80
CA ASP A 127 28.70 -4.66 4.33
C ASP A 127 28.72 -4.38 2.83
N VAL A 128 27.55 -4.49 2.22
CA VAL A 128 27.33 -4.20 0.80
C VAL A 128 26.25 -3.14 0.68
N THR A 129 26.56 -2.05 -0.01
CA THR A 129 25.55 -1.07 -0.44
C THR A 129 25.35 -1.24 -1.94
N ASN A 130 24.15 -1.67 -2.34
CA ASN A 130 23.78 -1.84 -3.72
C ASN A 130 22.76 -0.79 -4.15
N VAL A 131 23.17 0.13 -5.02
CA VAL A 131 22.27 1.09 -5.67
C VAL A 131 22.24 0.93 -7.20
N GLY A 132 22.88 -0.13 -7.70
CA GLY A 132 22.85 -0.62 -9.07
C GLY A 132 22.15 -1.98 -9.17
N ILE A 133 22.70 -2.86 -10.01
CA ILE A 133 22.21 -4.23 -10.17
C ILE A 133 23.15 -5.19 -9.45
N LEU A 134 22.58 -6.01 -8.56
CA LEU A 134 23.24 -7.14 -7.93
C LEU A 134 22.64 -8.44 -8.50
N ASN A 135 23.42 -9.16 -9.30
CA ASN A 135 23.06 -10.49 -9.78
C ASN A 135 23.41 -11.53 -8.73
N ALA A 136 22.41 -12.09 -8.10
CA ALA A 136 22.50 -13.06 -7.00
C ALA A 136 22.49 -14.49 -7.55
N ASP A 137 23.60 -14.91 -8.21
CA ASP A 137 23.70 -16.15 -8.99
C ASP A 137 24.44 -17.28 -8.26
N GLY A 138 24.62 -17.18 -6.96
CA GLY A 138 25.31 -18.14 -6.10
C GLY A 138 26.20 -17.44 -5.08
N GLY A 139 27.03 -18.20 -4.36
CA GLY A 139 27.90 -17.68 -3.32
C GLY A 139 27.18 -17.21 -2.05
N LYS A 140 27.89 -16.46 -1.22
CA LYS A 140 27.41 -16.06 0.11
C LYS A 140 27.70 -14.60 0.43
N MET A 141 26.75 -13.92 1.04
CA MET A 141 26.89 -12.60 1.65
C MET A 141 26.59 -12.71 3.14
N ALA A 142 27.60 -12.58 3.97
CA ALA A 142 27.48 -12.69 5.42
C ALA A 142 27.35 -11.32 6.10
N GLY A 143 27.87 -10.24 5.49
CA GLY A 143 27.69 -8.88 5.94
C GLY A 143 26.30 -8.31 5.70
N THR A 144 26.03 -7.13 6.24
CA THR A 144 24.77 -6.41 6.03
C THR A 144 24.64 -5.95 4.57
N VAL A 145 23.44 -6.06 4.00
CA VAL A 145 23.15 -5.55 2.65
C VAL A 145 22.13 -4.44 2.73
N THR A 146 22.49 -3.26 2.20
CA THR A 146 21.57 -2.15 1.96
C THR A 146 21.26 -2.12 0.46
N ASN A 147 20.04 -2.47 0.07
CA ASN A 147 19.58 -2.47 -1.31
C ASN A 147 18.72 -1.24 -1.60
N GLY A 148 19.30 -0.26 -2.29
CA GLY A 148 18.71 1.07 -2.48
C GLY A 148 18.94 2.00 -1.29
N ASN A 149 19.13 3.28 -1.58
CA ASN A 149 19.24 4.36 -0.62
C ASN A 149 18.85 5.70 -1.29
N GLU A 150 19.14 6.83 -0.64
CA GLU A 150 18.86 8.16 -1.18
C GLU A 150 19.57 8.47 -2.53
N TYR A 151 20.61 7.71 -2.89
CA TYR A 151 21.38 7.91 -4.14
C TYR A 151 20.90 7.01 -5.29
N GLY A 152 20.02 6.04 -5.04
CA GLY A 152 19.48 5.18 -6.09
C GLY A 152 18.71 3.97 -5.59
N THR A 153 17.89 3.42 -6.49
CA THR A 153 17.11 2.22 -6.26
C THR A 153 17.92 1.00 -6.65
N GLY A 154 18.42 0.23 -5.67
CA GLY A 154 19.13 -1.00 -5.94
C GLY A 154 18.19 -2.12 -6.42
N THR A 155 18.72 -3.01 -7.26
CA THR A 155 17.99 -4.22 -7.66
C THR A 155 18.83 -5.45 -7.33
N ILE A 156 18.25 -6.38 -6.55
CA ILE A 156 18.78 -7.72 -6.37
C ILE A 156 18.01 -8.64 -7.30
N THR A 157 18.69 -9.25 -8.27
CA THR A 157 18.09 -10.10 -9.31
C THR A 157 19.00 -11.29 -9.62
N GLY A 158 18.78 -12.03 -10.70
CA GLY A 158 19.67 -13.04 -11.24
C GLY A 158 19.99 -12.75 -12.70
N SER A 159 21.12 -13.23 -13.15
CA SER A 159 21.44 -13.26 -14.58
C SER A 159 20.51 -14.21 -15.30
N GLU A 160 20.27 -13.98 -16.58
CA GLU A 160 19.45 -14.85 -17.42
C GLU A 160 20.01 -16.28 -17.42
N GLY A 161 19.17 -17.25 -17.09
CA GLY A 161 19.53 -18.67 -17.06
C GLY A 161 20.32 -19.14 -15.82
N ALA A 162 20.64 -18.27 -14.87
CA ALA A 162 21.31 -18.68 -13.62
C ALA A 162 20.38 -19.52 -12.74
N ALA A 163 20.80 -20.78 -12.46
CA ALA A 163 20.04 -21.72 -11.64
C ALA A 163 20.24 -21.50 -10.13
N ASP A 164 21.46 -21.11 -9.74
CA ASP A 164 21.83 -20.92 -8.35
C ASP A 164 21.35 -19.55 -7.81
N SER A 165 21.27 -19.43 -6.49
CA SER A 165 20.87 -18.22 -5.78
C SER A 165 21.89 -17.89 -4.70
N THR A 166 22.24 -16.60 -4.55
CA THR A 166 23.12 -16.12 -3.47
C THR A 166 22.43 -16.29 -2.13
N GLU A 167 23.17 -16.83 -1.15
CA GLU A 167 22.72 -16.91 0.23
C GLU A 167 23.08 -15.63 1.00
N PHE A 168 22.06 -14.88 1.41
CA PHE A 168 22.18 -13.68 2.24
C PHE A 168 22.05 -14.10 3.70
N GLN A 169 23.19 -14.20 4.38
CA GLN A 169 23.30 -14.58 5.81
C GLN A 169 23.29 -13.38 6.74
N GLY A 170 23.60 -12.19 6.23
CA GLY A 170 23.50 -10.92 6.96
C GLY A 170 22.11 -10.31 6.87
N LYS A 171 21.90 -9.26 7.65
CA LYS A 171 20.68 -8.45 7.58
C LYS A 171 20.56 -7.75 6.21
N VAL A 172 19.35 -7.69 5.66
CA VAL A 172 19.06 -6.94 4.42
C VAL A 172 18.07 -5.82 4.71
N THR A 173 18.43 -4.59 4.39
CA THR A 173 17.51 -3.44 4.36
C THR A 173 17.19 -3.13 2.90
N ASN A 174 15.92 -3.29 2.51
CA ASN A 174 15.50 -3.14 1.13
C ASN A 174 14.68 -1.86 0.92
N ASN A 175 15.27 -0.90 0.23
CA ASN A 175 14.64 0.31 -0.31
C ASN A 175 14.48 0.26 -1.83
N GLY A 176 14.90 -0.84 -2.45
CA GLY A 176 14.89 -1.09 -3.89
C GLY A 176 14.02 -2.31 -4.23
N THR A 177 14.50 -3.13 -5.17
CA THR A 177 13.74 -4.30 -5.63
C THR A 177 14.51 -5.59 -5.35
N ILE A 178 13.83 -6.61 -4.80
CA ILE A 178 14.32 -7.97 -4.64
C ILE A 178 13.54 -8.89 -5.58
N ARG A 179 14.25 -9.59 -6.48
CA ARG A 179 13.71 -10.56 -7.45
C ARG A 179 14.33 -11.95 -7.33
N LYS A 180 15.43 -12.10 -6.57
CA LYS A 180 16.14 -13.36 -6.38
C LYS A 180 17.00 -13.29 -5.11
N GLY A 181 17.29 -14.44 -4.53
CA GLY A 181 18.14 -14.59 -3.36
C GLY A 181 17.55 -15.58 -2.36
N THR A 182 18.40 -16.14 -1.53
CA THR A 182 18.00 -16.94 -0.36
C THR A 182 18.37 -16.16 0.90
N PHE A 183 17.38 -15.71 1.62
CA PHE A 183 17.55 -14.80 2.77
C PHE A 183 17.33 -15.60 4.08
N THR A 184 18.42 -15.84 4.80
CA THR A 184 18.38 -16.67 6.01
C THR A 184 18.34 -15.86 7.30
N ASN A 185 18.50 -14.55 7.22
CA ASN A 185 18.47 -13.63 8.36
C ASN A 185 17.34 -12.58 8.20
N GLU A 186 17.41 -11.49 8.94
CA GLU A 186 16.42 -10.43 8.94
C GLU A 186 16.40 -9.69 7.58
N VAL A 187 15.21 -9.51 7.02
CA VAL A 187 14.95 -8.59 5.90
C VAL A 187 13.97 -7.52 6.35
N ILE A 188 14.36 -6.26 6.24
CA ILE A 188 13.48 -5.11 6.43
C ILE A 188 13.14 -4.55 5.04
N ASN A 189 11.88 -4.66 4.65
CA ASN A 189 11.36 -4.09 3.41
C ASN A 189 10.73 -2.74 3.72
N GLU A 190 11.44 -1.67 3.39
CA GLU A 190 11.04 -0.29 3.66
C GLU A 190 9.91 0.16 2.71
N SER A 191 9.32 1.31 2.95
CA SER A 191 8.17 1.83 2.19
C SER A 191 8.42 2.02 0.69
N SER A 192 9.67 2.24 0.28
CA SER A 192 10.10 2.27 -1.12
C SER A 192 10.53 0.90 -1.66
N GLY A 193 10.65 -0.09 -0.78
CA GLY A 193 11.11 -1.43 -1.13
C GLY A 193 10.03 -2.29 -1.79
N ALA A 194 10.44 -3.14 -2.72
CA ALA A 194 9.59 -4.12 -3.37
C ALA A 194 10.23 -5.52 -3.29
N ILE A 195 9.49 -6.49 -2.79
CA ILE A 195 9.83 -7.91 -2.87
C ILE A 195 8.91 -8.55 -3.91
N ILE A 196 9.52 -9.04 -5.00
CA ILE A 196 8.81 -9.63 -6.14
C ILE A 196 9.00 -11.14 -6.14
N ASP A 197 10.19 -11.62 -5.73
CA ASP A 197 10.54 -13.04 -5.63
C ASP A 197 11.72 -13.22 -4.66
N GLY A 198 12.05 -14.46 -4.33
CA GLY A 198 13.13 -14.88 -3.42
C GLY A 198 12.64 -15.93 -2.42
N THR A 199 13.60 -16.58 -1.75
CA THR A 199 13.31 -17.55 -0.68
C THR A 199 13.71 -16.96 0.66
N PHE A 200 12.79 -16.96 1.62
CA PHE A 200 12.99 -16.31 2.91
C PHE A 200 12.77 -17.31 4.04
N THR A 201 13.81 -17.50 4.87
CA THR A 201 13.74 -18.40 6.03
C THR A 201 13.95 -17.65 7.36
N GLY A 202 14.46 -16.42 7.30
CA GLY A 202 14.64 -15.52 8.43
C GLY A 202 13.38 -14.76 8.81
N THR A 203 13.55 -13.65 9.50
CA THR A 203 12.46 -12.71 9.82
C THR A 203 12.30 -11.67 8.73
N ILE A 204 11.07 -11.40 8.32
CA ILE A 204 10.78 -10.30 7.39
C ILE A 204 9.88 -9.30 8.08
N THR A 205 10.30 -8.05 8.05
CA THR A 205 9.50 -6.91 8.51
C THR A 205 9.15 -6.03 7.31
N ASN A 206 7.88 -5.97 6.93
CA ASN A 206 7.41 -5.08 5.87
C ASN A 206 6.90 -3.76 6.46
N ILE A 207 7.59 -2.65 6.13
CA ILE A 207 7.23 -1.30 6.57
C ILE A 207 6.58 -0.57 5.40
N ASP A 208 5.31 -0.92 5.11
CA ASP A 208 4.51 -0.36 4.01
C ASP A 208 5.11 -0.55 2.60
N GLY A 209 6.12 -1.39 2.45
CA GLY A 209 6.70 -1.75 1.16
C GLY A 209 5.79 -2.69 0.36
N THR A 210 6.13 -2.88 -0.89
CA THR A 210 5.37 -3.77 -1.79
C THR A 210 5.84 -5.21 -1.63
N ILE A 211 4.90 -6.14 -1.46
CA ILE A 211 5.12 -7.58 -1.50
C ILE A 211 4.22 -8.14 -2.59
N SER A 212 4.78 -8.64 -3.69
CA SER A 212 4.01 -9.22 -4.80
C SER A 212 4.34 -10.68 -5.09
N GLY A 213 5.38 -11.24 -4.46
CA GLY A 213 5.76 -12.65 -4.59
C GLY A 213 6.88 -13.01 -3.63
N GLY A 214 7.36 -14.26 -3.72
CA GLY A 214 8.40 -14.83 -2.88
C GLY A 214 7.92 -16.04 -2.08
N ASP A 215 8.85 -16.92 -1.70
CA ASP A 215 8.59 -18.05 -0.80
C ASP A 215 8.86 -17.63 0.65
N PHE A 216 7.80 -17.45 1.42
CA PHE A 216 7.83 -17.07 2.83
C PHE A 216 7.43 -18.24 3.75
N SER A 217 7.33 -19.47 3.24
CA SER A 217 6.80 -20.62 3.97
C SER A 217 7.53 -20.89 5.28
N GLN A 218 8.84 -20.63 5.31
CA GLN A 218 9.72 -20.82 6.48
C GLN A 218 9.99 -19.50 7.25
N ALA A 219 9.62 -18.35 6.71
CA ALA A 219 9.93 -17.05 7.32
C ALA A 219 9.04 -16.70 8.52
N ASN A 220 9.51 -15.83 9.40
CA ASN A 220 8.67 -15.14 10.39
C ASN A 220 8.25 -13.79 9.82
N LEU A 221 6.94 -13.57 9.66
CA LEU A 221 6.40 -12.37 9.04
C LEU A 221 5.96 -11.35 10.09
N SER A 222 6.30 -10.09 9.85
CA SER A 222 5.84 -8.95 10.66
C SER A 222 5.65 -7.70 9.79
N GLY A 223 5.02 -6.67 10.35
CA GLY A 223 4.74 -5.42 9.65
C GLY A 223 3.39 -5.43 8.94
N THR A 224 3.24 -4.60 7.92
CA THR A 224 1.95 -4.29 7.30
C THR A 224 1.97 -4.49 5.79
N LEU A 225 0.82 -4.89 5.23
CA LEU A 225 0.53 -4.84 3.81
C LEU A 225 -0.38 -3.65 3.53
N VAL A 226 -0.12 -2.94 2.45
CA VAL A 226 -0.98 -1.87 1.94
C VAL A 226 -1.83 -2.43 0.81
N ILE A 227 -3.14 -2.43 1.00
CA ILE A 227 -4.11 -2.86 0.01
C ILE A 227 -4.76 -1.62 -0.59
N THR A 228 -4.80 -1.57 -1.91
CA THR A 228 -5.39 -0.45 -2.64
C THR A 228 -6.76 -0.84 -3.19
N PHE A 229 -7.75 -0.02 -2.94
CA PHE A 229 -9.08 -0.10 -3.56
C PHE A 229 -9.20 1.00 -4.59
N ASP A 230 -9.19 0.63 -5.86
CA ASP A 230 -9.41 1.53 -6.99
C ASP A 230 -10.92 1.58 -7.29
N PRO A 231 -11.59 2.71 -7.05
CA PRO A 231 -13.02 2.81 -7.26
C PRO A 231 -13.44 2.85 -8.74
N ASP A 232 -12.52 3.00 -9.67
CA ASP A 232 -12.77 3.05 -11.12
C ASP A 232 -13.92 3.99 -11.54
N ASN A 233 -14.03 5.12 -10.86
CA ASN A 233 -15.07 6.14 -11.05
C ASN A 233 -14.50 7.54 -11.26
N GLY A 234 -13.15 7.69 -11.25
CA GLY A 234 -12.43 8.96 -11.32
C GLY A 234 -12.04 9.54 -9.96
N ASP A 235 -12.51 8.95 -8.87
CA ASP A 235 -12.08 9.32 -7.51
C ASP A 235 -10.70 8.75 -7.18
N GLN A 236 -10.08 9.26 -6.11
CA GLN A 236 -8.83 8.72 -5.60
C GLN A 236 -9.01 7.32 -5.02
N SER A 237 -8.00 6.47 -5.19
CA SER A 237 -7.95 5.16 -4.57
C SER A 237 -7.95 5.23 -3.05
N ILE A 238 -8.57 4.25 -2.42
CA ILE A 238 -8.64 4.09 -0.96
C ILE A 238 -7.59 3.06 -0.57
N THR A 239 -6.85 3.29 0.51
CA THR A 239 -5.86 2.33 1.01
C THR A 239 -6.27 1.77 2.35
N GLN A 240 -6.04 0.47 2.55
CA GLN A 240 -6.20 -0.21 3.84
C GLN A 240 -4.88 -0.88 4.22
N LYS A 241 -4.40 -0.64 5.45
CA LYS A 241 -3.24 -1.33 6.02
C LYS A 241 -3.72 -2.50 6.86
N VAL A 242 -3.12 -3.66 6.64
CA VAL A 242 -3.40 -4.88 7.41
C VAL A 242 -2.09 -5.49 7.92
N ASN A 243 -2.11 -6.11 9.09
CA ASN A 243 -0.94 -6.82 9.61
C ASN A 243 -0.64 -8.04 8.74
N TRP A 244 0.61 -8.17 8.30
CA TRP A 244 1.02 -9.26 7.44
C TRP A 244 1.07 -10.59 8.18
N SER A 245 0.52 -11.65 7.58
CA SER A 245 0.44 -12.99 8.17
C SER A 245 0.55 -14.07 7.10
N LYS A 246 1.15 -15.22 7.45
CA LYS A 246 1.23 -16.42 6.58
C LYS A 246 -0.15 -16.99 6.24
N ASP A 247 -1.07 -16.96 7.21
CA ASP A 247 -2.42 -17.48 7.02
C ASP A 247 -3.27 -16.56 6.14
N GLY A 248 -2.75 -15.37 5.86
CA GLY A 248 -3.46 -14.30 5.21
C GLY A 248 -4.35 -13.53 6.18
N VAL A 249 -4.88 -12.41 5.71
CA VAL A 249 -5.72 -11.49 6.49
C VAL A 249 -6.98 -11.16 5.70
N THR A 250 -8.15 -11.21 6.34
CA THR A 250 -9.41 -10.77 5.73
C THR A 250 -9.43 -9.25 5.63
N LEU A 251 -10.01 -8.74 4.55
CA LEU A 251 -10.19 -7.31 4.34
C LEU A 251 -11.58 -6.87 4.75
N THR A 252 -11.71 -5.60 5.08
CA THR A 252 -13.02 -4.95 5.19
C THR A 252 -13.30 -4.17 3.92
N ALA A 253 -14.55 -4.23 3.44
CA ALA A 253 -14.93 -3.42 2.30
C ALA A 253 -14.77 -1.91 2.63
N PRO A 254 -14.39 -1.08 1.65
CA PRO A 254 -14.31 0.36 1.87
C PRO A 254 -15.63 0.94 2.38
N ASP A 255 -15.54 1.78 3.40
CA ASP A 255 -16.66 2.53 3.94
C ASP A 255 -16.24 4.01 4.07
N PRO A 256 -16.91 4.96 3.39
CA PRO A 256 -18.11 4.75 2.56
C PRO A 256 -17.82 3.96 1.28
N VAL A 257 -18.83 3.20 0.84
CA VAL A 257 -18.77 2.53 -0.47
C VAL A 257 -18.68 3.60 -1.55
N PRO A 258 -17.72 3.52 -2.49
CA PRO A 258 -17.64 4.45 -3.61
C PRO A 258 -18.95 4.47 -4.42
N THR A 259 -19.25 5.61 -5.04
CA THR A 259 -20.44 5.80 -5.87
C THR A 259 -20.06 6.20 -7.29
N LYS A 260 -20.84 5.77 -8.26
CA LYS A 260 -20.72 6.17 -9.66
C LYS A 260 -22.12 6.53 -10.20
N GLU A 261 -22.27 7.73 -10.72
CA GLU A 261 -23.58 8.20 -11.18
C GLU A 261 -24.21 7.23 -12.18
N GLY A 262 -25.47 6.89 -11.97
CA GLY A 262 -26.23 5.96 -12.82
C GLY A 262 -25.76 4.50 -12.76
N HIS A 263 -24.89 4.12 -11.81
CA HIS A 263 -24.37 2.77 -11.67
C HIS A 263 -24.47 2.26 -10.23
N GLY A 264 -24.64 0.94 -10.09
CA GLY A 264 -24.46 0.22 -8.82
C GLY A 264 -23.14 -0.52 -8.81
N ILE A 265 -22.50 -0.64 -7.64
CA ILE A 265 -21.27 -1.42 -7.51
C ILE A 265 -21.62 -2.92 -7.58
N GLU A 266 -21.00 -3.63 -8.52
CA GLU A 266 -21.13 -5.09 -8.65
C GLU A 266 -20.27 -5.83 -7.62
N GLY A 267 -19.11 -5.27 -7.33
CA GLY A 267 -18.15 -5.80 -6.39
C GLY A 267 -16.73 -5.28 -6.63
N TRP A 268 -15.80 -5.86 -5.90
CA TRP A 268 -14.39 -5.61 -6.03
C TRP A 268 -13.70 -6.79 -6.69
N TYR A 269 -12.79 -6.53 -7.59
CA TYR A 269 -12.14 -7.53 -8.43
C TYR A 269 -10.63 -7.34 -8.42
N TYR A 270 -9.89 -8.42 -8.58
CA TYR A 270 -8.43 -8.41 -8.74
C TYR A 270 -8.02 -9.28 -9.93
N ASP A 271 -6.82 -9.03 -10.43
CA ASP A 271 -6.21 -9.86 -11.46
C ASP A 271 -5.54 -11.07 -10.78
N ASN A 272 -6.06 -12.25 -11.07
CA ASN A 272 -5.47 -13.52 -10.66
C ASN A 272 -4.80 -14.17 -11.89
N ASN A 273 -3.55 -13.79 -12.16
CA ASN A 273 -2.76 -14.30 -13.30
C ASN A 273 -3.49 -14.16 -14.65
N GLY A 274 -3.98 -12.98 -14.96
CA GLY A 274 -4.72 -12.69 -16.19
C GLY A 274 -6.19 -13.06 -16.15
N THR A 275 -6.70 -13.54 -15.00
CA THR A 275 -8.12 -13.84 -14.80
C THR A 275 -8.70 -12.86 -13.77
N GLU A 276 -9.63 -12.04 -14.22
CA GLU A 276 -10.35 -11.13 -13.33
C GLU A 276 -11.25 -11.92 -12.37
N THR A 277 -10.93 -11.85 -11.08
CA THR A 277 -11.61 -12.62 -10.03
C THR A 277 -12.29 -11.69 -9.04
N LYS A 278 -13.53 -12.01 -8.68
CA LYS A 278 -14.28 -11.24 -7.69
C LYS A 278 -13.77 -11.56 -6.29
N TRP A 279 -13.51 -10.51 -5.49
CA TRP A 279 -13.12 -10.64 -4.09
C TRP A 279 -14.34 -10.90 -3.20
N ASP A 280 -14.25 -11.93 -2.38
CA ASP A 280 -15.22 -12.22 -1.33
C ASP A 280 -14.65 -11.81 0.04
N PHE A 281 -15.22 -10.77 0.64
CA PHE A 281 -14.76 -10.24 1.92
C PHE A 281 -14.99 -11.17 3.11
N ASP A 282 -15.83 -12.20 2.97
CA ASP A 282 -16.15 -13.15 4.04
C ASP A 282 -15.17 -14.34 4.04
N THR A 283 -14.59 -14.70 2.88
CA THR A 283 -13.77 -15.91 2.72
C THR A 283 -12.36 -15.67 2.21
N ASP A 284 -12.15 -14.64 1.38
CA ASP A 284 -10.83 -14.40 0.80
C ASP A 284 -9.87 -13.76 1.79
N THR A 285 -8.61 -14.16 1.71
CA THR A 285 -7.53 -13.59 2.53
C THR A 285 -6.41 -13.06 1.66
N VAL A 286 -5.84 -11.94 2.07
CA VAL A 286 -4.69 -11.31 1.41
C VAL A 286 -3.38 -11.77 2.06
N LYS A 287 -2.38 -12.13 1.24
CA LYS A 287 -1.03 -12.53 1.66
C LYS A 287 0.07 -11.63 1.09
N CYS A 288 -0.28 -10.77 0.15
CA CYS A 288 0.63 -9.85 -0.52
C CYS A 288 -0.07 -8.51 -0.75
N THR A 289 0.68 -7.47 -1.12
CA THR A 289 0.08 -6.20 -1.56
C THR A 289 -0.68 -6.42 -2.86
N MET A 290 -1.87 -5.84 -2.95
CA MET A 290 -2.71 -5.98 -4.13
C MET A 290 -3.60 -4.77 -4.33
N THR A 291 -4.14 -4.65 -5.54
CA THR A 291 -5.18 -3.68 -5.89
C THR A 291 -6.48 -4.39 -6.18
N LEU A 292 -7.53 -3.99 -5.52
CA LEU A 292 -8.90 -4.39 -5.78
C LEU A 292 -9.59 -3.27 -6.56
N LYS A 293 -10.12 -3.58 -7.73
CA LYS A 293 -10.77 -2.63 -8.62
C LYS A 293 -12.29 -2.79 -8.55
N ALA A 294 -13.02 -1.68 -8.41
CA ALA A 294 -14.47 -1.72 -8.41
C ALA A 294 -15.01 -2.03 -9.79
N LYS A 295 -16.04 -2.86 -9.85
CA LYS A 295 -16.82 -3.11 -11.06
C LYS A 295 -18.23 -2.55 -10.90
N TRP A 296 -18.74 -1.95 -11.99
CA TRP A 296 -19.97 -1.20 -11.99
C TRP A 296 -20.99 -1.78 -12.95
N THR A 297 -22.23 -1.89 -12.49
CA THR A 297 -23.38 -2.22 -13.34
C THR A 297 -24.23 -0.98 -13.56
N LYS A 298 -24.64 -0.74 -14.80
CA LYS A 298 -25.54 0.37 -15.11
C LYS A 298 -26.91 0.12 -14.46
N ASN A 299 -27.43 1.11 -13.75
CA ASN A 299 -28.79 1.04 -13.22
C ASN A 299 -29.77 1.10 -14.41
N THR A 300 -30.27 -0.06 -14.81
CA THR A 300 -31.37 -0.13 -15.79
C THR A 300 -32.65 0.16 -15.04
N THR A 301 -33.18 1.37 -15.17
CA THR A 301 -34.58 1.63 -14.81
C THR A 301 -35.44 0.70 -15.72
N PRO A 302 -36.31 -0.18 -15.20
CA PRO A 302 -37.21 -0.92 -16.03
C PRO A 302 -38.09 0.10 -16.76
N ILE A 303 -37.97 0.20 -18.09
CA ILE A 303 -38.97 0.88 -18.90
C ILE A 303 -40.22 -0.01 -18.81
N ILE A 304 -41.18 0.38 -18.01
CA ILE A 304 -42.50 -0.23 -18.02
C ILE A 304 -43.09 0.20 -19.37
N PRO A 305 -43.31 -0.71 -20.35
CA PRO A 305 -43.99 -0.37 -21.59
C PRO A 305 -45.46 -0.15 -21.25
N GLY A 306 -45.93 1.04 -21.41
CA GLY A 306 -47.34 1.34 -21.43
C GLY A 306 -47.90 2.05 -20.20
N ASN A 307 -47.68 3.33 -20.10
CA ASN A 307 -48.70 4.24 -19.64
C ASN A 307 -48.66 5.47 -20.58
N ASN A 308 -49.48 5.40 -21.59
CA ASN A 308 -49.84 6.55 -22.40
C ASN A 308 -50.55 7.56 -21.49
N THR A 309 -49.85 8.59 -21.09
CA THR A 309 -50.38 9.73 -20.33
C THR A 309 -51.23 10.68 -21.18
N SER A 310 -51.73 10.17 -22.32
CA SER A 310 -52.57 10.95 -23.24
C SER A 310 -54.10 10.81 -23.02
N ASN A 311 -54.53 9.96 -22.09
CA ASN A 311 -55.99 9.67 -21.96
C ASN A 311 -56.61 10.01 -20.59
N ILE A 312 -56.03 10.89 -19.79
CA ILE A 312 -56.63 11.28 -18.51
C ILE A 312 -57.09 12.77 -18.48
N VAL A 313 -57.03 13.49 -19.59
CA VAL A 313 -57.49 14.90 -19.66
C VAL A 313 -58.88 15.07 -20.24
N GLU A 314 -59.54 14.02 -20.78
CA GLU A 314 -60.82 14.16 -21.46
C GLU A 314 -62.07 13.60 -20.73
N GLN A 315 -61.97 13.23 -19.42
CA GLN A 315 -63.14 12.65 -18.75
C GLN A 315 -63.78 13.51 -17.66
N TYR A 316 -63.47 14.81 -17.62
CA TYR A 316 -64.16 15.77 -16.73
C TYR A 316 -64.61 17.03 -17.48
N LYS A 317 -65.38 16.82 -18.55
CA LYS A 317 -66.20 17.85 -19.15
C LYS A 317 -67.53 17.20 -19.60
N THR A 318 -68.51 17.19 -18.72
CA THR A 318 -69.90 17.48 -19.01
C THR A 318 -70.67 17.49 -17.70
N ASP A 319 -71.57 18.45 -17.72
CA ASP A 319 -72.73 18.70 -16.83
C ASP A 319 -72.42 19.47 -15.56
N ASP A 320 -72.98 20.55 -15.41
CA ASP A 320 -73.95 21.55 -15.94
C ASP A 320 -74.36 22.44 -14.79
N SER A 321 -74.46 23.70 -15.08
CA SER A 321 -75.26 24.74 -14.45
C SER A 321 -75.81 24.57 -13.01
N SER A 322 -75.37 25.38 -12.09
CA SER A 322 -76.22 26.49 -11.59
C SER A 322 -75.51 27.26 -10.41
N SER A 323 -75.52 28.55 -10.61
CA SER A 323 -75.68 29.66 -9.67
C SER A 323 -75.04 29.57 -8.25
N GLY A 324 -74.15 30.53 -7.96
CA GLY A 324 -74.29 31.26 -6.69
C GLY A 324 -73.04 31.26 -5.81
N GLU A 325 -72.54 32.48 -5.65
CA GLU A 325 -71.79 32.99 -4.51
C GLU A 325 -70.32 32.68 -4.32
N GLN A 326 -69.55 33.74 -4.48
CA GLN A 326 -68.17 33.92 -4.03
C GLN A 326 -68.04 33.72 -2.53
N THR A 327 -67.16 32.84 -2.10
CA THR A 327 -66.39 32.99 -0.89
C THR A 327 -65.00 32.41 -1.07
N ASP A 328 -63.99 33.20 -0.79
CA ASP A 328 -62.60 32.84 -0.73
C ASP A 328 -62.41 31.57 0.10
N ARG A 329 -61.85 30.53 -0.55
CA ARG A 329 -61.24 29.40 0.15
C ARG A 329 -59.95 29.04 -0.55
N GLU A 330 -58.85 29.22 0.18
CA GLU A 330 -57.54 28.64 -0.11
C GLU A 330 -57.66 27.19 -0.57
N VAL A 331 -57.10 26.91 -1.75
CA VAL A 331 -56.94 25.54 -2.26
C VAL A 331 -55.73 24.95 -1.60
N PRO A 332 -55.83 23.90 -0.78
CA PRO A 332 -54.65 23.22 -0.27
C PRO A 332 -53.97 22.46 -1.36
N SER A 333 -52.70 22.74 -1.56
CA SER A 333 -51.78 21.96 -2.44
C SER A 333 -51.85 20.47 -2.13
N PRO A 334 -51.82 19.58 -3.12
CA PRO A 334 -51.88 18.15 -2.87
C PRO A 334 -50.63 17.67 -2.12
N VAL A 335 -50.82 17.25 -0.90
CA VAL A 335 -49.80 16.52 -0.10
C VAL A 335 -49.59 15.16 -0.76
N VAL A 336 -48.53 15.02 -1.54
CA VAL A 336 -48.07 13.72 -2.01
C VAL A 336 -47.53 12.95 -0.79
N LYS A 337 -48.32 12.05 -0.26
CA LYS A 337 -47.86 11.07 0.73
C LYS A 337 -46.95 10.05 0.05
N ASN A 338 -45.65 10.25 0.10
CA ASN A 338 -44.66 9.23 -0.24
C ASN A 338 -44.76 8.12 0.83
N THR A 339 -45.45 7.05 0.56
CA THR A 339 -45.47 5.85 1.40
C THR A 339 -44.20 5.05 1.11
N THR A 340 -43.14 5.28 1.89
CA THR A 340 -41.97 4.40 1.90
C THR A 340 -42.42 3.04 2.44
N SER A 341 -42.36 1.99 1.64
CA SER A 341 -42.65 0.63 2.12
C SER A 341 -41.44 0.09 2.90
N TYR A 342 -41.69 -0.51 4.04
CA TYR A 342 -40.67 -1.11 4.89
C TYR A 342 -40.90 -2.62 5.00
N LEU A 343 -39.79 -3.40 4.93
CA LEU A 343 -39.76 -4.78 5.34
C LEU A 343 -39.35 -4.84 6.83
N THR A 344 -39.97 -5.73 7.61
CA THR A 344 -39.49 -5.99 8.96
C THR A 344 -38.49 -7.14 8.94
N TYR A 345 -37.28 -6.89 9.47
CA TYR A 345 -36.21 -7.86 9.60
C TYR A 345 -35.88 -8.12 11.07
N THR A 346 -35.80 -9.39 11.45
CA THR A 346 -35.34 -9.78 12.81
C THR A 346 -33.85 -10.03 12.79
N VAL A 347 -33.08 -9.22 13.54
CA VAL A 347 -31.62 -9.30 13.65
C VAL A 347 -31.21 -10.67 14.17
N GLN A 348 -30.29 -11.32 13.48
CA GLN A 348 -29.72 -12.61 13.86
C GLN A 348 -28.42 -12.44 14.65
N ALA A 349 -27.95 -13.48 15.35
CA ALA A 349 -26.65 -13.46 15.99
C ALA A 349 -25.53 -13.29 14.92
N GLY A 350 -24.63 -12.31 15.15
CA GLY A 350 -23.56 -11.99 14.20
C GLY A 350 -23.94 -11.02 13.07
N ASP A 351 -25.18 -10.50 13.05
CA ASP A 351 -25.58 -9.45 12.12
C ASP A 351 -24.94 -8.11 12.48
N THR A 352 -24.69 -7.33 11.45
CA THR A 352 -24.35 -5.91 11.53
C THR A 352 -25.31 -5.13 10.63
N LEU A 353 -25.50 -3.83 10.89
CA LEU A 353 -26.33 -3.01 10.00
C LEU A 353 -25.81 -3.04 8.57
N TRP A 354 -24.50 -3.20 8.37
CA TRP A 354 -23.89 -3.34 7.06
C TRP A 354 -24.35 -4.63 6.35
N LYS A 355 -24.30 -5.80 7.03
CA LYS A 355 -24.77 -7.08 6.46
C LYS A 355 -26.26 -7.01 6.09
N ILE A 356 -27.05 -6.37 6.93
CA ILE A 356 -28.50 -6.19 6.70
C ILE A 356 -28.73 -5.23 5.53
N ALA A 357 -28.05 -4.09 5.49
CA ALA A 357 -28.15 -3.11 4.41
C ALA A 357 -27.81 -3.73 3.05
N ARG A 358 -26.72 -4.52 3.00
CA ARG A 358 -26.30 -5.25 1.79
C ARG A 358 -27.31 -6.31 1.36
N LYS A 359 -27.82 -7.09 2.31
CA LYS A 359 -28.82 -8.15 2.04
C LYS A 359 -30.09 -7.61 1.38
N TYR A 360 -30.49 -6.41 1.79
CA TYR A 360 -31.73 -5.79 1.33
C TYR A 360 -31.53 -4.63 0.35
N ASN A 361 -30.30 -4.43 -0.14
CA ASN A 361 -29.92 -3.39 -1.10
C ASN A 361 -30.42 -1.99 -0.69
N CYS A 362 -30.19 -1.61 0.56
CA CYS A 362 -30.55 -0.31 1.11
C CYS A 362 -29.36 0.31 1.87
N SER A 363 -29.42 1.61 2.17
CA SER A 363 -28.34 2.27 2.91
C SER A 363 -28.44 2.02 4.42
N ILE A 364 -27.28 1.96 5.11
CA ILE A 364 -27.24 1.90 6.58
C ILE A 364 -27.97 3.11 7.16
N THR A 365 -27.78 4.30 6.57
CA THR A 365 -28.48 5.52 6.97
C THR A 365 -29.99 5.36 6.83
N GLY A 366 -30.48 4.73 5.75
CA GLY A 366 -31.89 4.45 5.57
C GLY A 366 -32.46 3.54 6.66
N ILE A 367 -31.72 2.48 7.03
CA ILE A 367 -32.12 1.61 8.17
C ILE A 367 -32.12 2.40 9.48
N MET A 368 -31.10 3.22 9.73
CA MET A 368 -30.99 4.03 10.95
C MET A 368 -32.14 5.03 11.08
N VAL A 369 -32.47 5.75 10.00
CA VAL A 369 -33.58 6.72 9.96
C VAL A 369 -34.91 6.01 10.20
N ALA A 370 -35.14 4.85 9.54
CA ALA A 370 -36.35 4.08 9.73
C ALA A 370 -36.53 3.49 11.15
N ASN A 371 -35.43 3.41 11.94
CA ASN A 371 -35.38 2.84 13.27
C ASN A 371 -34.72 3.79 14.29
N SER A 372 -34.86 5.07 14.10
CA SER A 372 -34.20 6.11 14.92
C SER A 372 -34.65 6.08 16.39
N ASP A 373 -35.80 5.50 16.67
CA ASP A 373 -36.29 5.23 18.03
C ASP A 373 -35.44 4.17 18.76
N ARG A 374 -34.95 3.17 18.05
CA ARG A 374 -34.25 2.00 18.57
C ARG A 374 -32.74 2.01 18.35
N ILE A 375 -32.28 2.43 17.15
CA ILE A 375 -30.86 2.44 16.78
C ILE A 375 -30.27 3.80 17.11
N LYS A 376 -29.63 3.91 18.27
CA LYS A 376 -28.88 5.11 18.71
C LYS A 376 -27.40 5.03 18.37
N ASN A 377 -26.87 3.83 18.10
CA ASN A 377 -25.49 3.58 17.73
C ASN A 377 -25.47 2.50 16.63
N PRO A 378 -24.94 2.80 15.42
CA PRO A 378 -24.92 1.87 14.29
C PRO A 378 -24.14 0.58 14.55
N ASN A 379 -23.18 0.63 15.47
CA ASN A 379 -22.35 -0.51 15.85
C ASN A 379 -22.96 -1.37 16.99
N ARG A 380 -24.19 -1.04 17.43
CA ARG A 380 -24.88 -1.78 18.51
C ARG A 380 -26.30 -2.13 18.08
N ILE A 381 -26.43 -3.23 17.37
CA ILE A 381 -27.70 -3.92 17.17
C ILE A 381 -27.63 -5.28 17.91
N HIS A 382 -28.76 -5.76 18.38
CA HIS A 382 -28.82 -6.99 19.14
C HIS A 382 -29.72 -8.01 18.45
N ALA A 383 -29.31 -9.27 18.49
CA ALA A 383 -30.11 -10.38 17.98
C ALA A 383 -31.53 -10.34 18.61
N GLY A 384 -32.56 -10.62 17.81
CA GLY A 384 -33.95 -10.51 18.17
C GLY A 384 -34.59 -9.13 17.95
N TRP A 385 -33.84 -8.10 17.66
CA TRP A 385 -34.44 -6.81 17.31
C TRP A 385 -35.16 -6.89 15.96
N GLN A 386 -36.37 -6.32 15.90
CA GLN A 386 -37.08 -6.13 14.65
C GLN A 386 -36.76 -4.75 14.11
N LEU A 387 -36.18 -4.70 12.91
CA LEU A 387 -35.81 -3.48 12.23
C LEU A 387 -36.67 -3.27 10.99
N LYS A 388 -37.09 -2.04 10.77
CA LYS A 388 -37.72 -1.57 9.53
C LYS A 388 -36.63 -1.37 8.49
N ILE A 389 -36.69 -2.13 7.40
CA ILE A 389 -35.74 -2.06 6.30
C ILE A 389 -36.42 -1.38 5.12
N PRO A 390 -35.90 -0.24 4.62
CA PRO A 390 -36.44 0.41 3.45
C PRO A 390 -36.39 -0.51 2.23
N GLN A 391 -37.49 -0.68 1.51
CA GLN A 391 -37.52 -1.49 0.28
C GLN A 391 -36.95 -0.69 -0.89
N SER A 392 -36.01 -1.27 -1.65
CA SER A 392 -35.51 -0.70 -2.91
C SER A 392 -36.62 -0.62 -3.93
N GLY A 393 -37.02 0.58 -4.31
CA GLY A 393 -38.09 0.82 -5.30
C GLY A 393 -38.73 2.20 -5.15
N ALA A 394 -38.65 2.84 -4.00
CA ALA A 394 -38.84 4.27 -3.95
C ALA A 394 -37.50 4.94 -4.31
N PRO A 395 -37.46 5.91 -5.24
CA PRO A 395 -36.37 6.85 -5.22
C PRO A 395 -36.28 7.30 -3.78
N ILE A 396 -35.10 7.21 -3.18
CA ILE A 396 -34.75 8.10 -2.11
C ILE A 396 -34.62 9.48 -2.80
N THR A 397 -35.75 10.04 -3.23
CA THR A 397 -36.02 11.41 -2.94
C THR A 397 -36.06 11.36 -1.42
N GLY A 398 -34.83 11.13 -0.90
CA GLY A 398 -34.50 11.44 0.45
C GLY A 398 -35.30 12.64 0.67
N GLY A 399 -36.04 12.73 1.64
CA GLY A 399 -36.19 14.06 2.12
C GLY A 399 -34.78 14.58 1.99
N THR A 400 -34.53 15.52 1.06
CA THR A 400 -33.75 16.61 1.50
C THR A 400 -34.09 16.67 2.95
N PRO A 401 -33.13 16.50 3.87
CA PRO A 401 -33.27 17.18 5.08
C PRO A 401 -33.04 18.66 4.72
N ASP A 402 -33.98 19.27 4.04
CA ASP A 402 -34.54 20.51 4.42
C ASP A 402 -35.44 20.21 5.65
N ALA A 403 -34.86 19.63 6.69
CA ALA A 403 -34.93 20.27 7.97
C ALA A 403 -34.17 21.57 7.72
N VAL A 404 -34.88 22.53 7.12
CA VAL A 404 -34.71 23.95 7.44
C VAL A 404 -34.47 23.94 8.94
N LEU A 405 -33.22 24.10 9.34
CA LEU A 405 -32.89 24.55 10.68
C LEU A 405 -33.80 25.74 10.87
N PRO A 406 -34.58 25.80 11.96
CA PRO A 406 -35.28 27.03 12.27
C PRO A 406 -34.20 28.09 12.20
N GLU A 407 -34.42 29.13 11.43
CA GLU A 407 -33.46 30.16 10.97
C GLU A 407 -32.82 30.96 12.11
N ASN A 408 -32.59 30.39 13.31
CA ASN A 408 -32.08 31.08 14.47
C ASN A 408 -31.20 30.27 15.44
N LYS A 409 -30.67 29.10 15.09
CA LYS A 409 -29.63 28.49 15.94
C LYS A 409 -28.25 28.95 15.48
N LYS A 410 -27.54 29.71 16.31
CA LYS A 410 -26.14 30.04 16.12
C LYS A 410 -25.32 28.73 16.09
N SER A 411 -24.46 28.59 15.10
CA SER A 411 -23.50 27.46 15.06
C SER A 411 -22.19 27.88 15.73
N GLY A 412 -21.69 27.04 16.64
CA GLY A 412 -20.36 27.19 17.22
C GLY A 412 -19.37 26.24 16.53
N ILE A 413 -18.08 26.42 16.78
CA ILE A 413 -17.03 25.54 16.31
C ILE A 413 -16.55 24.67 17.48
N TYR A 414 -16.47 23.36 17.28
CA TYR A 414 -15.88 22.41 18.20
C TYR A 414 -14.63 21.76 17.58
N ILE A 415 -13.49 21.84 18.28
CA ILE A 415 -12.27 21.16 17.86
C ILE A 415 -12.28 19.74 18.41
N VAL A 416 -12.28 18.74 17.52
CA VAL A 416 -12.27 17.31 17.87
C VAL A 416 -11.01 16.97 18.66
N ARG A 417 -11.17 16.28 19.77
CA ARG A 417 -10.08 15.80 20.63
C ARG A 417 -9.87 14.30 20.48
N GLN A 418 -8.71 13.80 20.88
CA GLN A 418 -8.42 12.37 20.87
C GLN A 418 -9.46 11.59 21.71
N GLY A 419 -10.05 10.55 21.12
CA GLY A 419 -11.09 9.74 21.76
C GLY A 419 -12.50 10.30 21.67
N ASP A 420 -12.73 11.41 20.95
CA ASP A 420 -14.06 11.90 20.63
C ASP A 420 -14.76 11.03 19.59
N THR A 421 -16.08 11.00 19.68
CA THR A 421 -16.97 10.46 18.66
C THR A 421 -18.07 11.47 18.41
N LEU A 422 -18.67 11.48 17.20
CA LEU A 422 -19.79 12.37 16.91
C LEU A 422 -20.92 12.25 17.94
N TRP A 423 -21.12 11.05 18.47
CA TRP A 423 -22.11 10.81 19.51
C TRP A 423 -21.77 11.54 20.83
N LYS A 424 -20.49 11.51 21.28
CA LYS A 424 -20.05 12.23 22.48
C LYS A 424 -20.21 13.74 22.31
N ILE A 425 -19.87 14.24 21.09
CA ILE A 425 -19.98 15.65 20.74
C ILE A 425 -21.47 16.05 20.69
N ALA A 426 -22.32 15.29 20.01
CA ALA A 426 -23.75 15.52 19.91
C ALA A 426 -24.41 15.59 21.29
N ARG A 427 -24.08 14.64 22.19
CA ARG A 427 -24.56 14.62 23.57
C ARG A 427 -24.12 15.85 24.37
N LYS A 428 -22.86 16.31 24.13
CA LYS A 428 -22.31 17.49 24.80
C LYS A 428 -23.03 18.78 24.42
N TYR A 429 -23.48 18.86 23.17
CA TYR A 429 -24.16 20.07 22.63
C TYR A 429 -25.69 19.92 22.52
N GLY A 430 -26.29 18.92 23.17
CA GLY A 430 -27.73 18.72 23.19
C GLY A 430 -28.37 18.49 21.81
N CYS A 431 -27.60 18.09 20.82
CA CYS A 431 -28.04 17.91 19.44
C CYS A 431 -27.93 16.44 18.97
N SER A 432 -28.48 16.15 17.81
CA SER A 432 -28.34 14.84 17.19
C SER A 432 -27.03 14.74 16.37
N VAL A 433 -26.51 13.52 16.19
CA VAL A 433 -25.38 13.24 15.30
C VAL A 433 -25.71 13.69 13.87
N ALA A 434 -26.98 13.54 13.44
CA ALA A 434 -27.43 13.95 12.12
C ALA A 434 -27.33 15.47 11.91
N GLU A 435 -27.62 16.28 12.95
CA GLU A 435 -27.46 17.74 12.90
C GLU A 435 -25.99 18.12 12.75
N ILE A 436 -25.06 17.47 13.49
CA ILE A 436 -23.62 17.74 13.32
C ILE A 436 -23.17 17.37 11.91
N ILE A 437 -23.57 16.20 11.39
CA ILE A 437 -23.24 15.79 10.02
C ILE A 437 -23.80 16.77 9.00
N SER A 438 -25.03 17.23 9.16
CA SER A 438 -25.66 18.17 8.23
C SER A 438 -24.93 19.52 8.15
N LEU A 439 -24.39 19.99 9.28
CA LEU A 439 -23.59 21.22 9.35
C LEU A 439 -22.17 21.07 8.80
N ASN A 440 -21.68 19.84 8.65
CA ASN A 440 -20.30 19.54 8.30
C ASN A 440 -20.19 18.54 7.13
N ARG A 441 -21.13 18.55 6.20
CA ARG A 441 -21.22 17.58 5.08
C ARG A 441 -19.95 17.50 4.22
N GLU A 442 -19.25 18.61 4.08
CA GLU A 442 -18.00 18.68 3.31
C GLU A 442 -16.83 18.03 4.08
N LEU A 443 -16.86 18.06 5.40
CA LEU A 443 -15.79 17.56 6.26
C LEU A 443 -16.08 16.12 6.76
N ILE A 444 -17.32 15.86 7.20
CA ILE A 444 -17.75 14.55 7.70
C ILE A 444 -18.34 13.73 6.56
N ARG A 445 -17.50 13.02 5.85
CA ARG A 445 -17.93 12.07 4.82
C ARG A 445 -18.22 10.67 5.38
N ASN A 446 -17.63 10.35 6.54
CA ASN A 446 -17.90 9.11 7.29
C ASN A 446 -18.15 9.44 8.76
N PRO A 447 -19.37 9.22 9.28
CA PRO A 447 -19.72 9.51 10.68
C PRO A 447 -18.93 8.72 11.73
N ALA A 448 -18.34 7.59 11.36
CA ALA A 448 -17.51 6.79 12.23
C ALA A 448 -16.07 7.29 12.36
N LEU A 449 -15.65 8.20 11.46
CA LEU A 449 -14.27 8.69 11.36
C LEU A 449 -14.23 10.22 11.50
N ILE A 450 -13.97 10.67 12.70
CA ILE A 450 -13.57 12.06 12.96
C ILE A 450 -12.17 12.04 13.55
N TYR A 451 -11.35 13.00 13.14
CA TYR A 451 -9.95 13.05 13.55
C TYR A 451 -9.69 14.21 14.51
N SER A 452 -8.83 13.97 15.50
CA SER A 452 -8.37 15.01 16.41
C SER A 452 -7.81 16.21 15.64
N GLY A 453 -8.23 17.41 16.02
CA GLY A 453 -7.90 18.66 15.35
C GLY A 453 -8.93 19.15 14.32
N TRP A 454 -9.93 18.35 13.95
CA TRP A 454 -11.00 18.82 13.07
C TRP A 454 -11.87 19.88 13.75
N GLU A 455 -12.24 20.90 13.00
CA GLU A 455 -13.17 21.94 13.41
C GLU A 455 -14.57 21.61 12.92
N LEU A 456 -15.43 21.15 13.83
CA LEU A 456 -16.82 20.82 13.52
C LEU A 456 -17.76 21.97 13.88
N LYS A 457 -18.62 22.33 12.95
CA LYS A 457 -19.78 23.19 13.26
C LYS A 457 -20.76 22.39 14.12
N VAL A 458 -21.12 22.91 15.27
CA VAL A 458 -22.08 22.29 16.19
C VAL A 458 -23.19 23.31 16.50
N PRO A 459 -24.46 22.88 16.67
CA PRO A 459 -25.54 23.78 17.11
C PRO A 459 -25.19 24.36 18.48
N GLN A 460 -25.46 25.65 18.67
CA GLN A 460 -25.44 26.33 19.97
C GLN A 460 -26.86 26.73 20.32
N ASP A 461 -27.24 26.53 21.60
CA ASP A 461 -28.51 27.01 22.14
C ASP A 461 -28.62 28.53 22.15
#